data_f70e264e1cf7f5c226a771e8c25d58e2
#
_entry.id   f70e264e1cf7f5c226a771e8c25d58e2
#
_cell.length_a   1.000
_cell.length_b   1.000
_cell.length_c   1.000
_cell.angle_alpha   90.00
_cell.angle_beta   90.00
_cell.angle_gamma   90.00
#
_symmetry.space_group_name_H-M   'P 1'
#
loop_
_entity.id
_entity.type
_entity.pdbx_description
1 polymer ?
#
loop_
_entity_poly.entity_id
_entity_poly.type
_entity_poly.pdbx_seq_one_letter_code
_entity_poly.pdbx_strand_id
1 'polypeptide(L)'
;MFAALLLCLHLLAATWWVGGMAVMHFAVRPAAAQLLEPPLRLPFMAAVLRRFFAGVSAAVAVLLASGLGLIALHGGFGQMHWSVHTMLAIGLLMTGVYAHVRLGLYPRLQQAIAARAWPAAAAQLNAIRQRVALNLALGTLVYVLALAGRGF
;
A
#
# COMPACT_ATOMS: atom_id res chain seq x y z
N MET A 1 7.32 15.67 22.87
CA MET A 1 8.42 15.11 22.03
C MET A 1 8.08 13.73 21.48
N PHE A 2 7.71 12.77 22.31
CA PHE A 2 7.40 11.39 21.86
C PHE A 2 6.20 11.29 20.88
N ALA A 3 5.09 11.98 21.15
CA ALA A 3 3.94 12.03 20.23
C ALA A 3 4.30 12.61 18.85
N ALA A 4 5.13 13.66 18.81
CA ALA A 4 5.59 14.23 17.54
C ALA A 4 6.45 13.25 16.74
N LEU A 5 7.29 12.45 17.41
CA LEU A 5 8.07 11.40 16.77
C LEU A 5 7.16 10.30 16.17
N LEU A 6 6.17 9.83 16.94
CA LEU A 6 5.20 8.84 16.44
C LEU A 6 4.42 9.38 15.25
N LEU A 7 3.98 10.63 15.29
CA LEU A 7 3.29 11.27 14.17
C LEU A 7 4.19 11.37 12.93
N CYS A 8 5.45 11.75 13.11
CA CYS A 8 6.43 11.83 12.02
C CYS A 8 6.63 10.45 11.36
N LEU A 9 6.85 9.41 12.16
CA LEU A 9 6.98 8.03 11.67
C LEU A 9 5.72 7.57 10.94
N HIS A 10 4.54 7.88 11.47
CA HIS A 10 3.26 7.56 10.86
C HIS A 10 3.12 8.21 9.48
N LEU A 11 3.39 9.51 9.38
CA LEU A 11 3.28 10.24 8.12
C LEU A 11 4.31 9.78 7.08
N LEU A 12 5.57 9.51 7.49
CA LEU A 12 6.59 8.98 6.60
C LEU A 12 6.21 7.60 6.06
N ALA A 13 5.71 6.72 6.91
CA ALA A 13 5.27 5.38 6.49
C ALA A 13 4.04 5.44 5.56
N ALA A 14 3.08 6.33 5.84
CA ALA A 14 1.94 6.57 4.96
C ALA A 14 2.37 7.10 3.59
N THR A 15 3.27 8.08 3.57
CA THR A 15 3.82 8.65 2.33
C THR A 15 4.59 7.61 1.52
N TRP A 16 5.40 6.78 2.18
CA TRP A 16 6.09 5.67 1.51
C TRP A 16 5.11 4.71 0.84
N TRP A 17 4.06 4.29 1.54
CA TRP A 17 3.10 3.34 1.01
C TRP A 17 2.26 3.93 -0.12
N VAL A 18 1.58 5.06 0.14
CA VAL A 18 0.67 5.69 -0.85
C VAL A 18 1.46 6.28 -2.02
N GLY A 19 2.55 7.00 -1.76
CA GLY A 19 3.42 7.56 -2.79
C GLY A 19 4.08 6.48 -3.64
N GLY A 20 4.55 5.39 -3.01
CA GLY A 20 5.09 4.22 -3.72
C GLY A 20 4.07 3.57 -4.64
N MET A 21 2.80 3.43 -4.23
CA MET A 21 1.72 2.95 -5.10
C MET A 21 1.48 3.89 -6.29
N ALA A 22 1.54 5.22 -6.08
CA ALA A 22 1.41 6.20 -7.16
C ALA A 22 2.55 6.08 -8.17
N VAL A 23 3.81 5.99 -7.72
CA VAL A 23 4.98 5.78 -8.60
C VAL A 23 4.83 4.48 -9.39
N MET A 24 4.44 3.40 -8.73
CA MET A 24 4.22 2.10 -9.40
C MET A 24 3.12 2.20 -10.47
N HIS A 25 2.03 2.89 -10.17
CA HIS A 25 0.86 2.97 -11.05
C HIS A 25 1.06 3.90 -12.23
N PHE A 26 1.62 5.10 -12.00
CA PHE A 26 1.69 6.16 -13.01
C PHE A 26 3.04 6.24 -13.75
N ALA A 27 4.12 5.70 -13.19
CA ALA A 27 5.44 5.78 -13.81
C ALA A 27 6.01 4.40 -14.19
N VAL A 28 6.25 3.53 -13.20
CA VAL A 28 7.00 2.28 -13.43
C VAL A 28 6.26 1.35 -14.41
N ARG A 29 4.96 1.15 -14.16
CA ARG A 29 4.15 0.24 -14.97
C ARG A 29 3.97 0.71 -16.41
N PRO A 30 3.59 1.97 -16.71
CA PRO A 30 3.49 2.45 -18.09
C PRO A 30 4.82 2.36 -18.83
N ALA A 31 5.92 2.78 -18.21
CA ALA A 31 7.25 2.69 -18.81
C ALA A 31 7.64 1.24 -19.14
N ALA A 32 7.42 0.30 -18.21
CA ALA A 32 7.67 -1.10 -18.46
C ALA A 32 6.79 -1.68 -19.57
N ALA A 33 5.54 -1.21 -19.71
CA ALA A 33 4.62 -1.65 -20.76
C ALA A 33 5.01 -1.14 -22.16
N GLN A 34 5.63 0.03 -22.23
CA GLN A 34 6.10 0.62 -23.48
C GLN A 34 7.44 0.06 -23.95
N LEU A 35 8.34 -0.24 -23.02
CA LEU A 35 9.72 -0.57 -23.33
C LEU A 35 10.02 -2.07 -23.35
N LEU A 36 9.20 -2.90 -22.70
CA LEU A 36 9.50 -4.32 -22.50
C LEU A 36 8.41 -5.23 -23.05
N GLU A 37 8.81 -6.22 -23.83
CA GLU A 37 7.96 -7.33 -24.24
C GLU A 37 7.54 -8.22 -23.04
N PRO A 38 6.41 -8.94 -23.13
CA PRO A 38 5.88 -9.73 -22.02
C PRO A 38 6.90 -10.65 -21.32
N PRO A 39 7.76 -11.42 -22.04
CA PRO A 39 8.74 -12.31 -21.41
C PRO A 39 9.78 -11.59 -20.55
N LEU A 40 10.07 -10.33 -20.81
CA LEU A 40 10.98 -9.49 -20.01
C LEU A 40 10.23 -8.65 -19.01
N ARG A 41 9.08 -8.09 -19.39
CA ARG A 41 8.26 -7.21 -18.56
C ARG A 41 7.72 -7.91 -17.31
N LEU A 42 7.21 -9.13 -17.44
CA LEU A 42 6.58 -9.83 -16.32
C LEU A 42 7.58 -10.18 -15.21
N PRO A 43 8.76 -10.75 -15.48
CA PRO A 43 9.81 -10.95 -14.46
C PRO A 43 10.32 -9.63 -13.88
N PHE A 44 10.51 -8.60 -14.70
CA PHE A 44 10.89 -7.26 -14.25
C PHE A 44 9.88 -6.71 -13.24
N MET A 45 8.59 -6.72 -13.58
CA MET A 45 7.53 -6.25 -12.68
C MET A 45 7.44 -7.07 -11.39
N ALA A 46 7.63 -8.39 -11.46
CA ALA A 46 7.68 -9.23 -10.27
C ALA A 46 8.87 -8.87 -9.35
N ALA A 47 10.04 -8.59 -9.92
CA ALA A 47 11.22 -8.16 -9.15
C ALA A 47 11.01 -6.79 -8.49
N VAL A 48 10.42 -5.83 -9.19
CA VAL A 48 10.08 -4.51 -8.64
C VAL A 48 9.05 -4.64 -7.52
N LEU A 49 7.97 -5.41 -7.73
CA LEU A 49 6.95 -5.68 -6.73
C LEU A 49 7.51 -6.33 -5.47
N ARG A 50 8.47 -7.26 -5.61
CA ARG A 50 9.12 -7.88 -4.45
C ARG A 50 9.78 -6.87 -3.53
N ARG A 51 10.53 -5.91 -4.10
CA ARG A 51 11.21 -4.84 -3.35
C ARG A 51 10.20 -3.88 -2.75
N PHE A 52 9.20 -3.49 -3.53
CA PHE A 52 8.12 -2.63 -3.08
C PHE A 52 7.37 -3.23 -1.89
N PHE A 53 6.98 -4.51 -1.97
CA PHE A 53 6.27 -5.19 -0.88
C PHE A 53 7.10 -5.33 0.39
N ALA A 54 8.42 -5.48 0.29
CA ALA A 54 9.29 -5.46 1.47
C ALA A 54 9.20 -4.11 2.21
N GLY A 55 9.28 -3.00 1.48
CA GLY A 55 9.12 -1.66 2.04
C GLY A 55 7.70 -1.42 2.58
N VAL A 56 6.67 -1.88 1.87
CA VAL A 56 5.26 -1.75 2.33
C VAL A 56 5.02 -2.57 3.60
N SER A 57 5.59 -3.78 3.73
CA SER A 57 5.46 -4.56 4.98
C SER A 57 6.00 -3.79 6.19
N ALA A 58 7.16 -3.16 6.05
CA ALA A 58 7.74 -2.32 7.10
C ALA A 58 6.87 -1.07 7.36
N ALA A 59 6.40 -0.40 6.29
CA ALA A 59 5.52 0.76 6.41
C ALA A 59 4.21 0.44 7.14
N VAL A 60 3.56 -0.69 6.81
CA VAL A 60 2.33 -1.14 7.48
C VAL A 60 2.57 -1.39 8.97
N ALA A 61 3.67 -2.07 9.32
CA ALA A 61 4.02 -2.31 10.73
C ALA A 61 4.22 -0.99 11.49
N VAL A 62 4.97 -0.03 10.89
CA VAL A 62 5.18 1.29 11.48
C VAL A 62 3.87 2.07 11.60
N LEU A 63 3.00 2.04 10.57
CA LEU A 63 1.70 2.71 10.58
C LEU A 63 0.80 2.20 11.70
N LEU A 64 0.67 0.89 11.85
CA LEU A 64 -0.17 0.31 12.88
C LEU A 64 0.40 0.61 14.27
N ALA A 65 1.71 0.41 14.48
CA ALA A 65 2.34 0.66 15.78
C ALA A 65 2.26 2.15 16.17
N SER A 66 2.59 3.06 15.26
CA SER A 66 2.54 4.50 15.54
C SER A 66 1.12 5.02 15.70
N GLY A 67 0.17 4.54 14.88
CA GLY A 67 -1.24 4.93 14.97
C GLY A 67 -1.87 4.50 16.29
N LEU A 68 -1.69 3.25 16.70
CA LEU A 68 -2.17 2.74 17.99
C LEU A 68 -1.47 3.44 19.16
N GLY A 69 -0.16 3.71 19.05
CA GLY A 69 0.59 4.49 20.03
C GLY A 69 0.05 5.91 20.20
N LEU A 70 -0.29 6.60 19.12
CA LEU A 70 -0.91 7.92 19.17
C LEU A 70 -2.29 7.88 19.84
N ILE A 71 -3.14 6.89 19.53
CA ILE A 71 -4.45 6.70 20.17
C ILE A 71 -4.29 6.49 21.66
N ALA A 72 -3.35 5.63 22.08
CA ALA A 72 -3.08 5.35 23.48
C ALA A 72 -2.62 6.61 24.25
N LEU A 73 -1.73 7.41 23.66
CA LEU A 73 -1.22 8.65 24.27
C LEU A 73 -2.29 9.74 24.43
N HIS A 74 -3.34 9.73 23.61
CA HIS A 74 -4.43 10.71 23.66
C HIS A 74 -5.67 10.20 24.44
N GLY A 75 -5.51 9.22 25.32
CA GLY A 75 -6.59 8.74 26.21
C GLY A 75 -7.43 7.60 25.65
N GLY A 76 -6.98 6.96 24.56
CA GLY A 76 -7.64 5.80 23.97
C GLY A 76 -8.76 6.15 22.97
N PHE A 77 -9.42 5.13 22.47
CA PHE A 77 -10.41 5.25 21.38
C PHE A 77 -11.59 6.19 21.72
N GLY A 78 -12.03 6.19 22.97
CA GLY A 78 -13.19 7.00 23.39
C GLY A 78 -12.97 8.52 23.33
N GLN A 79 -11.73 8.97 23.27
CA GLN A 79 -11.37 10.38 23.19
C GLN A 79 -11.06 10.85 21.75
N MET A 80 -11.08 9.91 20.78
CA MET A 80 -10.70 10.21 19.41
C MET A 80 -11.87 10.80 18.62
N HIS A 81 -11.54 11.78 17.77
CA HIS A 81 -12.47 12.31 16.79
C HIS A 81 -12.87 11.21 15.79
N TRP A 82 -14.10 11.28 15.24
CA TRP A 82 -14.63 10.29 14.29
C TRP A 82 -13.70 10.01 13.09
N SER A 83 -12.97 11.03 12.64
CA SER A 83 -12.01 10.90 11.53
C SER A 83 -10.91 9.87 11.80
N VAL A 84 -10.46 9.76 13.07
CA VAL A 84 -9.43 8.77 13.45
C VAL A 84 -9.98 7.35 13.34
N HIS A 85 -11.22 7.13 13.77
CA HIS A 85 -11.88 5.82 13.62
C HIS A 85 -12.05 5.44 12.14
N THR A 86 -12.46 6.39 11.31
CA THR A 86 -12.63 6.18 9.87
C THR A 86 -11.28 5.89 9.19
N MET A 87 -10.24 6.66 9.53
CA MET A 87 -8.88 6.42 9.01
C MET A 87 -8.34 5.05 9.42
N LEU A 88 -8.59 4.61 10.68
CA LEU A 88 -8.20 3.29 11.14
C LEU A 88 -8.95 2.19 10.38
N ALA A 89 -10.25 2.33 10.19
CA ALA A 89 -11.06 1.36 9.45
C ALA A 89 -10.59 1.22 8.00
N ILE A 90 -10.35 2.34 7.30
CA ILE A 90 -9.81 2.33 5.94
C ILE A 90 -8.38 1.74 5.92
N GLY A 91 -7.54 2.10 6.88
CA GLY A 91 -6.17 1.57 6.99
C GLY A 91 -6.13 0.05 7.20
N LEU A 92 -7.04 -0.50 8.00
CA LEU A 92 -7.19 -1.95 8.17
C LEU A 92 -7.69 -2.63 6.89
N LEU A 93 -8.65 -2.02 6.19
CA LEU A 93 -9.11 -2.51 4.89
C LEU A 93 -7.96 -2.52 3.87
N MET A 94 -7.19 -1.45 3.78
CA MET A 94 -6.00 -1.35 2.91
C MET A 94 -4.97 -2.42 3.24
N THR A 95 -4.75 -2.69 4.53
CA THR A 95 -3.86 -3.76 5.02
C THR A 95 -4.36 -5.14 4.59
N GLY A 96 -5.66 -5.38 4.68
CA GLY A 96 -6.29 -6.62 4.20
C GLY A 96 -6.13 -6.82 2.69
N VAL A 97 -6.37 -5.77 1.90
CA VAL A 97 -6.13 -5.80 0.44
C VAL A 97 -4.65 -6.05 0.13
N TYR A 98 -3.74 -5.39 0.85
CA TYR A 98 -2.30 -5.64 0.72
C TYR A 98 -1.92 -7.09 1.04
N ALA A 99 -2.42 -7.64 2.15
CA ALA A 99 -2.17 -9.02 2.55
C ALA A 99 -2.69 -10.01 1.48
N HIS A 100 -3.88 -9.78 0.93
CA HIS A 100 -4.43 -10.57 -0.17
C HIS A 100 -3.52 -10.55 -1.40
N VAL A 101 -3.01 -9.37 -1.79
CA VAL A 101 -2.07 -9.24 -2.90
C VAL A 101 -0.75 -9.97 -2.60
N ARG A 102 -0.18 -9.74 -1.42
CA ARG A 102 1.15 -10.23 -1.03
C ARG A 102 1.19 -11.75 -0.86
N LEU A 103 0.14 -12.32 -0.25
CA LEU A 103 0.07 -13.72 0.12
C LEU A 103 -0.68 -14.58 -0.91
N GLY A 104 -1.57 -13.98 -1.69
CA GLY A 104 -2.40 -14.69 -2.68
C GLY A 104 -1.95 -14.47 -4.13
N LEU A 105 -2.06 -13.24 -4.62
CA LEU A 105 -1.85 -12.96 -6.05
C LEU A 105 -0.38 -12.98 -6.45
N TYR A 106 0.51 -12.45 -5.61
CA TYR A 106 1.93 -12.37 -5.94
C TYR A 106 2.62 -13.73 -6.06
N PRO A 107 2.40 -14.72 -5.17
CA PRO A 107 2.92 -16.07 -5.37
C PRO A 107 2.42 -16.74 -6.66
N ARG A 108 1.15 -16.52 -7.02
CA ARG A 108 0.59 -17.05 -8.28
C ARG A 108 1.25 -16.42 -9.50
N LEU A 109 1.55 -15.11 -9.44
CA LEU A 109 2.34 -14.42 -10.48
C LEU A 109 3.72 -15.07 -10.63
N GLN A 110 4.42 -15.33 -9.52
CA GLN A 110 5.74 -15.96 -9.54
C GLN A 110 5.71 -17.38 -10.12
N GLN A 111 4.72 -18.19 -9.74
CA GLN A 111 4.51 -19.54 -10.27
C GLN A 111 4.25 -19.52 -11.79
N ALA A 112 3.39 -18.61 -12.26
CA ALA A 112 3.08 -18.47 -13.68
C ALA A 112 4.32 -18.05 -14.49
N ILE A 113 5.16 -17.15 -13.94
CA ILE A 113 6.45 -16.74 -14.56
C ILE A 113 7.41 -17.92 -14.62
N ALA A 114 7.56 -18.69 -13.53
CA ALA A 114 8.44 -19.86 -13.49
C ALA A 114 8.01 -20.94 -14.52
N ALA A 115 6.71 -21.12 -14.71
CA ALA A 115 6.14 -22.02 -15.72
C ALA A 115 6.14 -21.43 -17.14
N ARG A 116 6.64 -20.20 -17.35
CA ARG A 116 6.58 -19.46 -18.64
C ARG A 116 5.15 -19.33 -19.21
N ALA A 117 4.15 -19.41 -18.35
CA ALA A 117 2.74 -19.24 -18.70
C ALA A 117 2.39 -17.74 -18.79
N TRP A 118 2.88 -17.06 -19.82
CA TRP A 118 2.81 -15.60 -19.97
C TRP A 118 1.39 -15.04 -19.90
N PRO A 119 0.35 -15.66 -20.53
CA PRO A 119 -1.03 -15.16 -20.38
C PRO A 119 -1.54 -15.22 -18.93
N ALA A 120 -1.24 -16.30 -18.20
CA ALA A 120 -1.61 -16.45 -16.80
C ALA A 120 -0.87 -15.45 -15.91
N ALA A 121 0.44 -15.26 -16.14
CA ALA A 121 1.23 -14.24 -15.43
C ALA A 121 0.71 -12.83 -15.68
N ALA A 122 0.34 -12.50 -16.91
CA ALA A 122 -0.26 -11.20 -17.26
C ALA A 122 -1.60 -10.98 -16.55
N ALA A 123 -2.44 -12.00 -16.46
CA ALA A 123 -3.71 -11.96 -15.73
C ALA A 123 -3.50 -11.68 -14.23
N GLN A 124 -2.54 -12.37 -13.58
CA GLN A 124 -2.21 -12.13 -12.19
C GLN A 124 -1.65 -10.71 -11.96
N LEU A 125 -0.75 -10.24 -12.83
CA LEU A 125 -0.22 -8.88 -12.75
C LEU A 125 -1.33 -7.83 -12.92
N ASN A 126 -2.32 -8.08 -13.78
CA ASN A 126 -3.47 -7.20 -13.94
C ASN A 126 -4.37 -7.19 -12.68
N ALA A 127 -4.61 -8.35 -12.05
CA ALA A 127 -5.34 -8.43 -10.79
C ALA A 127 -4.63 -7.65 -9.67
N ILE A 128 -3.30 -7.79 -9.54
CA ILE A 128 -2.48 -7.01 -8.60
C ILE A 128 -2.65 -5.52 -8.87
N ARG A 129 -2.59 -5.09 -10.14
CA ARG A 129 -2.77 -3.68 -10.52
C ARG A 129 -4.09 -3.10 -10.03
N GLN A 130 -5.19 -3.83 -10.22
CA GLN A 130 -6.53 -3.37 -9.79
C GLN A 130 -6.59 -3.19 -8.27
N ARG A 131 -6.00 -4.11 -7.49
CA ARG A 131 -5.95 -4.02 -6.03
C ARG A 131 -5.05 -2.87 -5.55
N VAL A 132 -3.91 -2.65 -6.22
CA VAL A 132 -3.02 -1.50 -5.93
C VAL A 132 -3.72 -0.18 -6.27
N ALA A 133 -4.46 -0.09 -7.37
CA ALA A 133 -5.24 1.10 -7.73
C ALA A 133 -6.35 1.38 -6.70
N LEU A 134 -7.06 0.35 -6.23
CA LEU A 134 -8.04 0.49 -5.14
C LEU A 134 -7.37 1.02 -3.86
N ASN A 135 -6.25 0.43 -3.44
CA ASN A 135 -5.51 0.89 -2.26
C ASN A 135 -4.97 2.31 -2.41
N LEU A 136 -4.56 2.70 -3.62
CA LEU A 136 -4.13 4.07 -3.88
C LEU A 136 -5.30 5.06 -3.70
N ALA A 137 -6.48 4.73 -4.22
CA ALA A 137 -7.68 5.56 -4.04
C ALA A 137 -8.08 5.66 -2.54
N LEU A 138 -8.09 4.54 -1.82
CA LEU A 138 -8.35 4.52 -0.38
C LEU A 138 -7.31 5.32 0.41
N GLY A 139 -6.02 5.19 0.08
CA GLY A 139 -4.95 5.95 0.72
C GLY A 139 -5.08 7.45 0.48
N THR A 140 -5.43 7.86 -0.74
CA THR A 140 -5.71 9.27 -1.06
C THR A 140 -6.90 9.79 -0.23
N LEU A 141 -7.97 8.99 -0.11
CA LEU A 141 -9.12 9.33 0.73
C LEU A 141 -8.72 9.54 2.20
N VAL A 142 -7.84 8.70 2.73
CA VAL A 142 -7.33 8.86 4.12
C VAL A 142 -6.64 10.21 4.31
N TYR A 143 -5.83 10.68 3.34
CA TYR A 143 -5.23 12.02 3.41
C TYR A 143 -6.27 13.14 3.42
N VAL A 144 -7.31 13.04 2.58
CA VAL A 144 -8.41 14.03 2.56
C VAL A 144 -9.15 14.05 3.90
N LEU A 145 -9.46 12.87 4.47
CA LEU A 145 -10.12 12.76 5.77
C LEU A 145 -9.25 13.29 6.91
N ALA A 146 -7.93 13.08 6.86
CA ALA A 146 -6.99 13.60 7.85
C ALA A 146 -6.94 15.13 7.85
N LEU A 147 -7.05 15.76 6.69
CA LEU A 147 -7.11 17.21 6.55
C LEU A 147 -8.48 17.76 6.98
N ALA A 148 -9.58 17.16 6.49
CA ALA A 148 -10.94 17.58 6.82
C ALA A 148 -11.27 17.44 8.33
N GLY A 149 -10.73 16.41 8.99
CA GLY A 149 -10.94 16.16 10.43
C GLY A 149 -10.19 17.12 11.36
N ARG A 150 -9.30 17.96 10.84
CA ARG A 150 -8.56 18.95 11.66
C ARG A 150 -9.33 20.23 11.95
N GLY A 151 -10.52 20.44 11.35
CA GLY A 151 -11.34 21.64 11.51
C GLY A 151 -10.49 22.90 11.36
N PHE A 152 -10.52 23.55 10.20
CA PHE A 152 -9.94 24.88 10.05
C PHE A 152 -10.77 25.90 10.80
#